data_058f2bba99d3ec1d47378a74d5d98a1c
#
_entry.id   058f2bba99d3ec1d47378a74d5d98a1c
#
_cell.length_a   1.000
_cell.length_b   1.000
_cell.length_c   1.000
_cell.angle_alpha   90.00
_cell.angle_beta   90.00
_cell.angle_gamma   90.00
#
_symmetry.space_group_name_H-M   'P 1'
#
loop_
_entity.id
_entity.type
_entity.pdbx_description
1 polymer ?
#
loop_
_entity_poly.entity_id
_entity_poly.type
_entity_poly.pdbx_seq_one_letter_code
_entity_poly.pdbx_strand_id
1 'polypeptide(L)'
;IEEMKLIEIEAAGMQNESRGIQLLTDFAKTRDAEYVYGKHNDSYYNYETSAFQNEVWWQRRVELWGEGFATFDIKRLNKGIIRSYANTNHIETFRWNVQTPPDWMNLCIVETETNYNPACTNNPTPIAPTSDSSEYQW
;
A
#
# COMPACT_ATOMS: atom_id res chain seq x y z
N ILE A 1 12.59 -1.45 -15.21
CA ILE A 1 12.89 -0.04 -15.56
C ILE A 1 11.83 0.89 -14.95
N GLU A 2 10.57 0.55 -15.01
CA GLU A 2 9.46 1.39 -14.50
C GLU A 2 9.51 1.58 -12.99
N GLU A 3 9.82 0.53 -12.24
CA GLU A 3 10.02 0.65 -10.80
C GLU A 3 11.10 1.67 -10.44
N MET A 4 12.24 1.64 -11.14
CA MET A 4 13.33 2.60 -10.91
C MET A 4 12.92 4.04 -11.17
N LYS A 5 12.10 4.28 -12.20
CA LYS A 5 11.55 5.62 -12.47
C LYS A 5 10.61 6.07 -11.36
N LEU A 6 9.75 5.18 -10.86
CA LEU A 6 8.82 5.50 -9.79
C LEU A 6 9.55 5.74 -8.45
N ILE A 7 10.66 5.05 -8.19
CA ILE A 7 11.56 5.33 -7.06
C ILE A 7 12.21 6.71 -7.22
N GLU A 8 12.73 7.03 -8.41
CA GLU A 8 13.30 8.36 -8.70
C GLU A 8 12.27 9.47 -8.49
N ILE A 9 11.06 9.28 -9.00
CA ILE A 9 9.94 10.24 -8.85
C ILE A 9 9.66 10.51 -7.38
N GLU A 10 9.48 9.44 -6.59
CA GLU A 10 9.20 9.56 -5.17
C GLU A 10 10.34 10.25 -4.42
N ALA A 11 11.58 9.81 -4.65
CA ALA A 11 12.77 10.39 -4.02
C ALA A 11 12.95 11.89 -4.40
N ALA A 12 12.73 12.24 -5.65
CA ALA A 12 12.78 13.63 -6.10
C ALA A 12 11.71 14.50 -5.44
N GLY A 13 10.49 13.97 -5.32
CA GLY A 13 9.38 14.67 -4.69
C GLY A 13 9.53 14.86 -3.19
N MET A 14 10.18 13.91 -2.51
CA MET A 14 10.51 14.06 -1.08
C MET A 14 11.54 15.16 -0.81
N GLN A 15 12.36 15.50 -1.80
CA GLN A 15 13.31 16.62 -1.74
C GLN A 15 12.70 17.93 -2.25
N ASN A 16 11.91 17.85 -3.31
CA ASN A 16 11.23 18.97 -3.95
C ASN A 16 9.94 18.45 -4.59
N GLU A 17 8.81 18.71 -3.92
CA GLU A 17 7.51 18.19 -4.35
C GLU A 17 7.14 18.63 -5.78
N SER A 18 7.42 19.88 -6.15
CA SER A 18 7.11 20.37 -7.51
C SER A 18 7.87 19.61 -8.59
N ARG A 19 9.14 19.24 -8.32
CA ARG A 19 9.93 18.39 -9.23
C ARG A 19 9.36 16.98 -9.29
N GLY A 20 8.98 16.40 -8.17
CA GLY A 20 8.36 15.07 -8.12
C GLY A 20 7.05 15.03 -8.92
N ILE A 21 6.19 16.03 -8.74
CA ILE A 21 4.93 16.17 -9.49
C ILE A 21 5.19 16.26 -11.00
N GLN A 22 6.18 17.03 -11.42
CA GLN A 22 6.54 17.13 -12.83
C GLN A 22 6.98 15.77 -13.40
N LEU A 23 7.91 15.09 -12.74
CA LEU A 23 8.40 13.77 -13.14
C LEU A 23 7.28 12.71 -13.17
N LEU A 24 6.39 12.73 -12.17
CA LEU A 24 5.23 11.85 -12.12
C LEU A 24 4.29 12.10 -13.29
N THR A 25 3.99 13.38 -13.56
CA THR A 25 3.11 13.78 -14.66
C THR A 25 3.68 13.35 -16.01
N ASP A 26 4.97 13.58 -16.23
CA ASP A 26 5.64 13.19 -17.48
C ASP A 26 5.63 11.66 -17.65
N PHE A 27 5.88 10.92 -16.57
CA PHE A 27 5.80 9.46 -16.57
C PHE A 27 4.38 8.96 -16.87
N ALA A 28 3.39 9.44 -16.11
CA ALA A 28 2.01 8.98 -16.23
C ALA A 28 1.41 9.31 -17.61
N LYS A 29 1.73 10.46 -18.19
CA LYS A 29 1.29 10.85 -19.53
C LYS A 29 1.83 9.96 -20.65
N THR A 30 2.88 9.20 -20.41
CA THR A 30 3.34 8.17 -21.38
C THR A 30 2.39 6.97 -21.45
N ARG A 31 1.47 6.80 -20.47
CA ARG A 31 0.46 5.72 -20.37
C ARG A 31 -0.95 6.26 -20.64
N ASP A 32 -1.26 7.41 -20.09
CA ASP A 32 -2.56 8.08 -20.22
C ASP A 32 -2.32 9.57 -20.55
N ALA A 33 -2.56 9.94 -21.80
CA ALA A 33 -2.39 11.32 -22.26
C ALA A 33 -3.28 12.32 -21.50
N GLU A 34 -4.40 11.85 -20.95
CA GLU A 34 -5.38 12.65 -20.19
C GLU A 34 -5.06 12.69 -18.69
N TYR A 35 -3.93 12.12 -18.25
CA TYR A 35 -3.53 12.12 -16.85
C TYR A 35 -3.46 13.54 -16.30
N VAL A 36 -4.08 13.73 -15.14
CA VAL A 36 -4.03 14.97 -14.35
C VAL A 36 -3.65 14.61 -12.91
N TYR A 37 -2.56 15.21 -12.43
CA TYR A 37 -2.14 15.08 -11.03
C TYR A 37 -3.23 15.55 -10.05
N GLY A 38 -3.37 14.86 -8.94
CA GLY A 38 -4.28 15.21 -7.86
C GLY A 38 -5.62 14.48 -7.86
N LYS A 39 -5.83 13.55 -8.78
CA LYS A 39 -7.05 12.72 -8.81
C LYS A 39 -7.00 11.51 -7.87
N HIS A 40 -5.83 11.08 -7.46
CA HIS A 40 -5.60 9.87 -6.68
C HIS A 40 -4.69 10.11 -5.47
N ASN A 41 -4.76 11.32 -4.91
CA ASN A 41 -3.89 11.79 -3.85
C ASN A 41 -4.52 11.69 -2.44
N ASP A 42 -5.66 11.03 -2.30
CA ASP A 42 -6.32 10.84 -1.01
C ASP A 42 -5.50 9.99 -0.04
N SER A 43 -5.45 10.43 1.21
CA SER A 43 -4.67 9.80 2.26
C SER A 43 -5.43 8.72 3.05
N TYR A 44 -6.42 8.07 2.43
CA TYR A 44 -7.18 7.02 3.08
C TYR A 44 -6.26 5.93 3.68
N TYR A 45 -6.61 5.48 4.88
CA TYR A 45 -5.84 4.50 5.66
C TYR A 45 -4.33 4.78 5.78
N ASN A 46 -3.97 5.99 5.87
CA ASN A 46 -2.79 6.57 6.49
C ASN A 46 -2.70 8.07 6.19
N TYR A 47 -3.15 8.87 7.14
CA TYR A 47 -3.11 10.33 7.04
C TYR A 47 -1.70 10.93 7.22
N GLU A 48 -0.70 10.11 7.57
CA GLU A 48 0.69 10.55 7.69
C GLU A 48 1.41 10.68 6.33
N THR A 49 0.89 10.00 5.29
CA THR A 49 1.42 10.14 3.94
C THR A 49 0.93 11.42 3.28
N SER A 50 1.85 12.13 2.60
CA SER A 50 1.49 13.34 1.86
C SER A 50 0.60 13.03 0.64
N ALA A 51 -0.10 14.05 0.13
CA ALA A 51 -0.88 13.95 -1.09
C ALA A 51 -0.03 13.44 -2.27
N PHE A 52 1.21 13.95 -2.38
CA PHE A 52 2.16 13.49 -3.40
C PHE A 52 2.51 12.01 -3.25
N GLN A 53 2.82 11.56 -2.03
CA GLN A 53 3.12 10.13 -1.79
C GLN A 53 1.93 9.22 -2.12
N ASN A 54 0.70 9.67 -1.85
CA ASN A 54 -0.52 8.92 -2.19
C ASN A 54 -0.70 8.80 -3.70
N GLU A 55 -0.47 9.87 -4.45
CA GLU A 55 -0.52 9.84 -5.93
C GLU A 55 0.55 8.92 -6.52
N VAL A 56 1.79 8.98 -6.01
CA VAL A 56 2.88 8.06 -6.41
C VAL A 56 2.51 6.62 -6.07
N TRP A 57 1.98 6.37 -4.88
CA TRP A 57 1.54 5.04 -4.47
C TRP A 57 0.44 4.49 -5.38
N TRP A 58 -0.54 5.32 -5.76
CA TRP A 58 -1.56 4.93 -6.72
C TRP A 58 -0.93 4.56 -8.07
N GLN A 59 -0.03 5.39 -8.60
CA GLN A 59 0.65 5.12 -9.87
C GLN A 59 1.48 3.83 -9.81
N ARG A 60 2.16 3.56 -8.70
CA ARG A 60 2.90 2.30 -8.49
C ARG A 60 1.99 1.08 -8.52
N ARG A 61 0.82 1.17 -7.89
CA ARG A 61 -0.17 0.06 -7.89
C ARG A 61 -0.70 -0.26 -9.27
N VAL A 62 -0.87 0.75 -10.11
CA VAL A 62 -1.34 0.58 -11.50
C VAL A 62 -0.22 0.03 -12.38
N GLU A 63 0.94 0.65 -12.35
CA GLU A 63 2.07 0.30 -13.23
C GLU A 63 2.68 -1.07 -12.90
N LEU A 64 2.82 -1.38 -11.62
CA LEU A 64 3.46 -2.61 -11.12
C LEU A 64 2.43 -3.66 -10.70
N TRP A 65 1.23 -3.62 -11.30
CA TRP A 65 0.16 -4.56 -10.99
C TRP A 65 0.61 -6.01 -11.25
N GLY A 66 0.40 -6.86 -10.25
CA GLY A 66 0.75 -8.30 -10.36
C GLY A 66 2.24 -8.62 -10.13
N GLU A 67 3.12 -7.61 -9.95
CA GLU A 67 4.55 -7.81 -9.74
C GLU A 67 4.95 -8.03 -8.25
N GLY A 68 3.98 -8.04 -7.33
CA GLY A 68 4.21 -8.32 -5.90
C GLY A 68 4.64 -7.11 -5.06
N PHE A 69 4.83 -5.93 -5.64
CA PHE A 69 5.32 -4.75 -4.93
C PHE A 69 4.31 -4.14 -3.95
N ALA A 70 3.01 -4.39 -4.13
CA ALA A 70 1.97 -3.81 -3.30
C ALA A 70 2.16 -4.09 -1.81
N THR A 71 2.61 -5.30 -1.44
CA THR A 71 2.87 -5.67 -0.03
C THR A 71 3.99 -4.83 0.59
N PHE A 72 5.07 -4.60 -0.16
CA PHE A 72 6.17 -3.76 0.31
C PHE A 72 5.75 -2.30 0.46
N ASP A 73 5.00 -1.78 -0.49
CA ASP A 73 4.49 -0.40 -0.43
C ASP A 73 3.52 -0.19 0.73
N ILE A 74 2.60 -1.13 0.98
CA ILE A 74 1.69 -1.10 2.14
C ILE A 74 2.50 -1.03 3.44
N LYS A 75 3.52 -1.88 3.59
CA LYS A 75 4.35 -1.90 4.80
C LYS A 75 5.18 -0.63 4.99
N ARG A 76 5.91 -0.18 3.95
CA ARG A 76 6.79 0.99 4.06
C ARG A 76 6.02 2.31 4.25
N LEU A 77 4.81 2.41 3.71
CA LEU A 77 3.95 3.59 3.85
C LEU A 77 2.95 3.45 5.01
N ASN A 78 3.04 2.36 5.78
CA ASN A 78 2.13 2.07 6.89
C ASN A 78 0.65 2.13 6.49
N LYS A 79 0.31 1.66 5.28
CA LYS A 79 -1.04 1.69 4.73
C LYS A 79 -1.90 0.55 5.28
N GLY A 80 -3.16 0.85 5.49
CA GLY A 80 -4.18 -0.15 5.77
C GLY A 80 -4.63 -0.91 4.53
N ILE A 81 -5.58 -1.79 4.71
CA ILE A 81 -6.18 -2.60 3.66
C ILE A 81 -7.68 -2.43 3.67
N ILE A 82 -8.26 -2.16 2.50
CA ILE A 82 -9.70 -2.05 2.29
C ILE A 82 -10.17 -3.24 1.46
N ARG A 83 -11.05 -4.06 2.02
CA ARG A 83 -11.70 -5.18 1.33
C ARG A 83 -13.23 -5.12 1.38
N SER A 84 -13.79 -4.33 2.30
CA SER A 84 -15.22 -4.08 2.40
C SER A 84 -15.54 -2.73 1.73
N TYR A 85 -16.04 -2.78 0.51
CA TYR A 85 -16.48 -1.62 -0.28
C TYR A 85 -17.58 -2.05 -1.25
N ALA A 86 -18.32 -1.08 -1.79
CA ALA A 86 -19.40 -1.35 -2.73
C ALA A 86 -18.90 -2.15 -3.94
N ASN A 87 -19.62 -3.23 -4.30
CA ASN A 87 -19.29 -4.14 -5.40
C ASN A 87 -17.95 -4.87 -5.27
N THR A 88 -17.40 -5.01 -4.06
CA THR A 88 -16.21 -5.84 -3.85
C THR A 88 -16.45 -7.28 -4.30
N ASN A 89 -15.43 -7.91 -4.90
CA ASN A 89 -15.45 -9.33 -5.25
C ASN A 89 -14.91 -10.24 -4.13
N HIS A 90 -14.52 -9.67 -2.98
CA HIS A 90 -14.15 -10.48 -1.82
C HIS A 90 -15.37 -11.21 -1.26
N ILE A 91 -15.20 -12.48 -0.89
CA ILE A 91 -16.22 -13.23 -0.17
C ILE A 91 -16.43 -12.65 1.22
N GLU A 92 -17.63 -12.79 1.78
CA GLU A 92 -18.06 -12.14 3.01
C GLU A 92 -17.07 -12.29 4.17
N THR A 93 -16.55 -13.50 4.41
CA THR A 93 -15.56 -13.77 5.48
C THR A 93 -14.29 -12.92 5.37
N PHE A 94 -13.95 -12.41 4.19
CA PHE A 94 -12.76 -11.59 3.95
C PHE A 94 -13.06 -10.13 3.67
N ARG A 95 -14.31 -9.69 3.86
CA ARG A 95 -14.73 -8.28 3.73
C ARG A 95 -14.47 -7.53 5.01
N TRP A 96 -13.27 -7.08 5.19
CA TRP A 96 -12.84 -6.30 6.34
C TRP A 96 -11.93 -5.14 5.93
N ASN A 97 -11.86 -4.13 6.79
CA ASN A 97 -11.03 -2.95 6.60
C ASN A 97 -10.16 -2.76 7.83
N VAL A 98 -8.89 -2.47 7.64
CA VAL A 98 -7.94 -2.14 8.70
C VAL A 98 -7.13 -0.91 8.30
N GLN A 99 -6.86 -0.02 9.26
CA GLN A 99 -6.22 1.28 9.04
C GLN A 99 -4.69 1.23 9.02
N THR A 100 -4.12 0.14 9.47
CA THR A 100 -2.67 -0.10 9.50
C THR A 100 -2.36 -1.44 8.87
N PRO A 101 -1.11 -1.72 8.45
CA PRO A 101 -0.76 -3.04 7.96
C PRO A 101 -1.14 -4.11 8.99
N PRO A 102 -1.90 -5.14 8.61
CA PRO A 102 -2.27 -6.19 9.54
C PRO A 102 -1.06 -7.01 9.98
N ASP A 103 -1.08 -7.52 11.21
CA ASP A 103 0.04 -8.26 11.82
C ASP A 103 0.48 -9.47 11.00
N TRP A 104 -0.46 -10.12 10.28
CA TRP A 104 -0.13 -11.26 9.42
C TRP A 104 0.75 -10.89 8.20
N MET A 105 0.95 -9.61 7.89
CA MET A 105 1.95 -9.19 6.91
C MET A 105 3.39 -9.32 7.43
N ASN A 106 3.58 -9.56 8.74
CA ASN A 106 4.86 -9.94 9.30
C ASN A 106 4.92 -11.47 9.34
N LEU A 107 5.95 -12.04 8.72
CA LEU A 107 6.13 -13.47 8.73
C LEU A 107 6.42 -13.96 10.14
N CYS A 108 5.69 -14.99 10.58
CA CYS A 108 5.97 -15.66 11.83
C CYS A 108 7.25 -16.47 11.73
N ILE A 109 7.99 -16.54 12.83
CA ILE A 109 9.12 -17.46 12.95
C ILE A 109 8.54 -18.89 12.99
N VAL A 110 9.17 -19.80 12.28
CA VAL A 110 8.69 -21.19 12.18
C VAL A 110 8.59 -21.85 13.55
N GLU A 111 7.57 -22.65 13.76
CA GLU A 111 7.28 -23.32 15.04
C GLU A 111 8.46 -24.18 15.53
N THR A 112 9.18 -24.81 14.61
CA THR A 112 10.37 -25.60 14.96
C THR A 112 11.44 -24.77 15.63
N GLU A 113 11.63 -23.52 15.25
CA GLU A 113 12.58 -22.62 15.92
C GLU A 113 12.07 -22.19 17.29
N THR A 114 10.83 -21.75 17.40
CA THR A 114 10.25 -21.29 18.67
C THR A 114 10.10 -22.39 19.72
N ASN A 115 9.95 -23.66 19.31
CA ASN A 115 9.85 -24.80 20.21
C ASN A 115 11.19 -25.23 20.81
N TYR A 116 12.31 -24.98 20.12
CA TYR A 116 13.62 -25.45 20.53
C TYR A 116 14.59 -24.33 20.94
N ASN A 117 14.24 -23.09 20.67
CA ASN A 117 15.04 -21.93 21.03
C ASN A 117 14.29 -21.01 22.03
N PRO A 118 14.48 -21.19 23.33
CA PRO A 118 13.75 -20.40 24.36
C PRO A 118 14.10 -18.92 24.35
N ALA A 119 15.15 -18.50 23.66
CA ALA A 119 15.51 -17.09 23.47
C ALA A 119 14.75 -16.46 22.28
N CYS A 120 14.07 -17.24 21.48
CA CYS A 120 13.32 -16.79 20.32
C CYS A 120 11.90 -16.39 20.73
N THR A 121 11.57 -15.12 20.57
CA THR A 121 10.20 -14.61 20.64
C THR A 121 9.62 -14.47 19.25
N ASN A 122 8.45 -15.03 19.02
CA ASN A 122 7.78 -14.93 17.72
C ASN A 122 7.33 -13.47 17.47
N ASN A 123 7.16 -13.14 16.20
CA ASN A 123 6.40 -11.96 15.79
C ASN A 123 4.97 -12.05 16.33
N PRO A 124 4.25 -10.91 16.42
CA PRO A 124 2.87 -10.92 16.88
C PRO A 124 2.07 -12.02 16.17
N THR A 125 1.27 -12.76 16.93
CA THR A 125 0.39 -13.79 16.36
C THR A 125 -0.59 -13.13 15.41
N PRO A 126 -0.63 -13.54 14.12
CA PRO A 126 -1.54 -12.94 13.18
C PRO A 126 -2.99 -13.28 13.57
N ILE A 127 -3.77 -12.26 13.87
CA ILE A 127 -5.21 -12.36 14.10
C ILE A 127 -5.88 -12.01 12.78
N ALA A 128 -6.70 -12.92 12.26
CA ALA A 128 -7.51 -12.61 11.10
C ALA A 128 -8.50 -11.49 11.44
N PRO A 129 -8.56 -10.41 10.65
CA PRO A 129 -9.60 -9.40 10.82
C PRO A 129 -10.99 -10.03 10.69
N THR A 130 -11.95 -9.47 11.42
CA THR A 130 -13.34 -9.91 11.37
C THR A 130 -14.04 -9.36 10.11
N SER A 131 -15.09 -10.06 9.66
CA SER A 131 -15.85 -9.68 8.46
C SER A 131 -16.91 -8.58 8.70
N ASP A 132 -16.96 -8.00 9.88
CA ASP A 132 -17.97 -7.03 10.32
C ASP A 132 -17.57 -5.55 10.11
N SER A 133 -16.55 -5.30 9.33
CA SER A 133 -16.19 -3.93 8.94
C SER A 133 -17.28 -3.30 8.06
N SER A 134 -17.67 -2.07 8.39
CA SER A 134 -18.56 -1.28 7.54
C SER A 134 -17.95 -1.05 6.15
N GLU A 135 -18.82 -0.88 5.14
CA GLU A 135 -18.36 -0.58 3.79
C GLU A 135 -17.60 0.75 3.76
N TYR A 136 -16.42 0.74 3.14
CA TYR A 136 -15.67 1.95 2.85
C TYR A 136 -16.37 2.74 1.74
N GLN A 137 -16.51 4.03 1.95
CA GLN A 137 -17.05 4.96 0.95
C GLN A 137 -15.87 5.74 0.35
N TRP A 138 -15.74 5.67 -0.95
CA TRP A 138 -14.72 6.39 -1.74
C TRP A 138 -15.03 7.87 -1.89
#